data_23594ceeb45fd68c62813541d851ef8b
#
_entry.id   23594ceeb45fd68c62813541d851ef8b
#
_cell.length_a   1.000
_cell.length_b   1.000
_cell.length_c   1.000
_cell.angle_alpha   90.00
_cell.angle_beta   90.00
_cell.angle_gamma   90.00
#
_symmetry.space_group_name_H-M   'P 1'
#
loop_
_entity.id
_entity.type
_entity.pdbx_description
1 polymer ?
#
loop_
_entity_poly.entity_id
_entity_poly.type
_entity_poly.pdbx_seq_one_letter_code
_entity_poly.pdbx_strand_id
1 'polypeptide(L)'
;MQSYDFFCNFAPKLTNFMKKIGFLIVFMAFFALTSMAEGLTYLSTADFKKKVCFYDLTSGQQPQWKYIGDKPCLIDFSTTWCGWCKKLHPILEQVAKEYEGKVYVYTLDAEKEPEVAALFGVRSYPTVIFCPMEGSPRIAQGYRELDFWKEAIRSYFGL
;
A
#
# COMPACT_ATOMS: atom_id res chain seq x y z
N MET A 1 73.43 0.43 16.34
CA MET A 1 72.76 -0.51 15.41
C MET A 1 71.63 -1.18 16.15
N GLN A 2 70.56 -0.45 16.38
CA GLN A 2 69.31 -0.90 17.02
C GLN A 2 68.30 0.22 16.79
N SER A 3 67.37 0.04 15.86
CA SER A 3 66.14 0.89 15.80
C SER A 3 65.38 0.67 14.49
N TYR A 4 64.88 -0.54 14.22
CA TYR A 4 63.91 -0.74 13.12
C TYR A 4 62.77 -1.74 13.44
N ASP A 5 62.70 -2.34 14.64
CA ASP A 5 61.70 -3.39 14.92
C ASP A 5 60.39 -2.92 15.56
N PHE A 6 60.15 -1.61 15.67
CA PHE A 6 58.94 -1.11 16.37
C PHE A 6 57.74 -0.81 15.45
N PHE A 7 57.92 -0.81 14.13
CA PHE A 7 56.87 -0.41 13.19
C PHE A 7 56.06 -1.53 12.53
N CYS A 8 56.47 -2.81 12.67
CA CYS A 8 55.81 -3.91 11.97
C CYS A 8 54.64 -4.58 12.70
N ASN A 9 54.36 -4.28 13.98
CA ASN A 9 53.36 -5.00 14.75
C ASN A 9 52.02 -4.27 14.93
N PHE A 10 51.81 -3.10 14.31
CA PHE A 10 50.56 -2.33 14.45
C PHE A 10 49.58 -2.47 13.29
N ALA A 11 49.99 -3.02 12.16
CA ALA A 11 49.18 -3.06 10.93
C ALA A 11 48.04 -4.09 10.91
N PRO A 12 48.06 -5.27 11.54
CA PRO A 12 47.00 -6.27 11.37
C PRO A 12 45.76 -6.03 12.23
N LYS A 13 45.81 -5.20 13.27
CA LYS A 13 44.65 -4.95 14.13
C LYS A 13 43.70 -3.84 13.58
N LEU A 14 44.21 -2.90 12.81
CA LEU A 14 43.43 -1.80 12.26
C LEU A 14 42.56 -2.26 11.07
N THR A 15 43.03 -3.20 10.27
CA THR A 15 42.30 -3.71 9.10
C THR A 15 41.06 -4.52 9.47
N ASN A 16 41.10 -5.27 10.58
CA ASN A 16 39.97 -6.04 11.07
C ASN A 16 38.92 -5.16 11.76
N PHE A 17 39.35 -4.06 12.38
CA PHE A 17 38.45 -3.10 13.00
C PHE A 17 37.70 -2.28 11.94
N MET A 18 38.38 -1.82 10.88
CA MET A 18 37.77 -1.12 9.75
C MET A 18 36.84 -2.02 8.95
N LYS A 19 37.15 -3.32 8.76
CA LYS A 19 36.23 -4.28 8.12
C LYS A 19 34.95 -4.49 8.93
N LYS A 20 35.02 -4.56 10.28
CA LYS A 20 33.85 -4.68 11.14
C LYS A 20 32.98 -3.42 11.14
N ILE A 21 33.58 -2.23 11.14
CA ILE A 21 32.84 -0.96 11.05
C ILE A 21 32.20 -0.81 9.67
N GLY A 22 32.89 -1.12 8.58
CA GLY A 22 32.35 -1.10 7.22
C GLY A 22 31.15 -2.02 7.06
N PHE A 23 31.19 -3.24 7.64
CA PHE A 23 30.08 -4.18 7.63
C PHE A 23 28.88 -3.70 8.45
N LEU A 24 29.13 -3.05 9.59
CA LEU A 24 28.08 -2.48 10.45
C LEU A 24 27.38 -1.30 9.78
N ILE A 25 28.14 -0.43 9.11
CA ILE A 25 27.58 0.72 8.38
C ILE A 25 26.76 0.26 7.16
N VAL A 26 27.22 -0.73 6.42
CA VAL A 26 26.48 -1.32 5.29
C VAL A 26 25.22 -2.04 5.77
N PHE A 27 25.26 -2.73 6.91
CA PHE A 27 24.11 -3.38 7.50
C PHE A 27 23.09 -2.39 8.04
N MET A 28 23.52 -1.27 8.67
CA MET A 28 22.62 -0.19 9.09
C MET A 28 22.05 0.58 7.89
N ALA A 29 22.80 0.81 6.82
CA ALA A 29 22.30 1.43 5.59
C ALA A 29 21.29 0.54 4.87
N PHE A 30 21.45 -0.79 4.91
CA PHE A 30 20.48 -1.73 4.33
C PHE A 30 19.16 -1.80 5.12
N PHE A 31 19.20 -1.56 6.44
CA PHE A 31 18.00 -1.54 7.28
C PHE A 31 17.21 -0.23 7.20
N ALA A 32 17.84 0.86 6.72
CA ALA A 32 17.18 2.17 6.55
C ALA A 32 16.39 2.31 5.25
N LEU A 33 16.42 1.30 4.34
CA LEU A 33 15.73 1.37 3.04
C LEU A 33 14.34 0.70 3.01
N THR A 34 13.79 0.30 4.15
CA THR A 34 12.47 -0.37 4.17
C THR A 34 11.53 0.26 5.17
N SER A 35 11.07 1.46 4.89
CA SER A 35 9.78 1.92 5.40
C SER A 35 9.36 3.18 4.64
N MET A 36 8.96 3.02 3.40
CA MET A 36 7.98 3.94 2.82
C MET A 36 6.64 3.45 3.36
N ALA A 37 6.13 4.11 4.40
CA ALA A 37 4.78 3.87 4.89
C ALA A 37 3.82 4.01 3.70
N GLU A 38 3.20 2.91 3.28
CA GLU A 38 2.16 2.91 2.26
C GLU A 38 0.89 3.50 2.88
N GLY A 39 0.83 4.83 2.96
CA GLY A 39 -0.37 5.56 3.33
C GLY A 39 -1.47 5.43 2.27
N LEU A 40 -2.53 6.20 2.43
CA LEU A 40 -3.61 6.31 1.44
C LEU A 40 -3.04 6.72 0.07
N THR A 41 -3.14 5.83 -0.92
CA THR A 41 -2.52 6.01 -2.23
C THR A 41 -3.57 6.33 -3.30
N TYR A 42 -3.33 7.38 -4.10
CA TYR A 42 -4.19 7.69 -5.25
C TYR A 42 -4.03 6.64 -6.35
N LEU A 43 -5.17 6.20 -6.89
CA LEU A 43 -5.24 5.16 -7.90
C LEU A 43 -5.85 5.72 -9.19
N SER A 44 -5.08 5.70 -10.28
CA SER A 44 -5.60 5.96 -11.63
C SER A 44 -6.21 4.70 -12.25
N THR A 45 -7.01 4.84 -13.31
CA THR A 45 -7.51 3.70 -14.10
C THR A 45 -6.36 2.81 -14.61
N ALA A 46 -5.25 3.41 -15.02
CA ALA A 46 -4.08 2.65 -15.48
C ALA A 46 -3.44 1.84 -14.34
N ASP A 47 -3.36 2.41 -13.14
CA ASP A 47 -2.85 1.71 -11.96
C ASP A 47 -3.83 0.65 -11.47
N PHE A 48 -5.14 0.92 -11.53
CA PHE A 48 -6.17 -0.07 -11.21
C PHE A 48 -6.02 -1.32 -12.07
N LYS A 49 -5.86 -1.16 -13.40
CA LYS A 49 -5.65 -2.27 -14.35
C LYS A 49 -4.36 -3.06 -14.07
N LYS A 50 -3.34 -2.42 -13.51
CA LYS A 50 -2.05 -3.05 -13.20
C LYS A 50 -1.98 -3.69 -11.80
N LYS A 51 -2.68 -3.10 -10.82
CA LYS A 51 -2.50 -3.44 -9.40
C LYS A 51 -3.68 -4.20 -8.80
N VAL A 52 -4.89 -3.99 -9.34
CA VAL A 52 -6.13 -4.50 -8.74
C VAL A 52 -6.82 -5.53 -9.61
N CYS A 53 -7.22 -5.15 -10.81
CA CYS A 53 -7.98 -6.02 -11.69
C CYS A 53 -7.72 -5.64 -13.15
N PHE A 54 -7.27 -6.61 -13.93
CA PHE A 54 -7.23 -6.45 -15.38
C PHE A 54 -8.62 -6.70 -15.96
N TYR A 55 -9.10 -5.80 -16.80
CA TYR A 55 -10.34 -5.93 -17.55
C TYR A 55 -10.21 -5.27 -18.92
N ASP A 56 -10.93 -5.80 -19.89
CA ASP A 56 -10.98 -5.28 -21.24
C ASP A 56 -12.45 -5.07 -21.64
N LEU A 57 -12.84 -3.81 -21.80
CA LEU A 57 -14.18 -3.43 -22.23
C LEU A 57 -14.36 -3.51 -23.75
N THR A 58 -13.28 -3.67 -24.51
CA THR A 58 -13.33 -3.72 -25.98
C THR A 58 -13.69 -5.11 -26.52
N SER A 59 -13.56 -6.14 -25.73
CA SER A 59 -13.82 -7.53 -26.11
C SER A 59 -15.29 -7.89 -26.30
N GLY A 60 -16.22 -7.00 -25.94
CA GLY A 60 -17.66 -7.26 -25.94
C GLY A 60 -18.16 -8.30 -24.96
N GLN A 61 -17.27 -8.85 -24.14
CA GLN A 61 -17.60 -9.77 -23.04
C GLN A 61 -17.83 -8.98 -21.74
N GLN A 62 -18.68 -9.52 -20.85
CA GLN A 62 -18.82 -8.95 -19.51
C GLN A 62 -17.48 -9.04 -18.78
N PRO A 63 -16.97 -7.94 -18.19
CA PRO A 63 -15.74 -7.96 -17.42
C PRO A 63 -15.87 -8.99 -16.29
N GLN A 64 -15.01 -10.01 -16.32
CA GLN A 64 -14.92 -10.94 -15.19
C GLN A 64 -13.97 -10.39 -14.14
N TRP A 65 -14.44 -10.34 -12.90
CA TRP A 65 -13.61 -9.94 -11.79
C TRP A 65 -12.49 -10.97 -11.58
N LYS A 66 -11.25 -10.52 -11.69
CA LYS A 66 -10.07 -11.29 -11.33
C LYS A 66 -9.10 -10.37 -10.60
N TYR A 67 -8.99 -10.56 -9.29
CA TYR A 67 -8.03 -9.81 -8.49
C TYR A 67 -6.59 -10.23 -8.86
N ILE A 68 -5.69 -9.26 -9.00
CA ILE A 68 -4.29 -9.47 -9.41
C ILE A 68 -3.28 -8.93 -8.39
N GLY A 69 -3.74 -8.31 -7.29
CA GLY A 69 -2.88 -7.83 -6.23
C GLY A 69 -2.29 -8.97 -5.39
N ASP A 70 -1.20 -8.69 -4.71
CA ASP A 70 -0.51 -9.61 -3.79
C ASP A 70 -1.01 -9.51 -2.34
N LYS A 71 -1.87 -8.54 -2.05
CA LYS A 71 -2.53 -8.31 -0.77
C LYS A 71 -3.95 -7.81 -1.01
N PRO A 72 -4.92 -8.06 -0.11
CA PRO A 72 -6.25 -7.47 -0.24
C PRO A 72 -6.20 -5.96 -0.23
N CYS A 73 -7.18 -5.29 -0.81
CA CYS A 73 -7.24 -3.85 -0.81
C CYS A 73 -8.62 -3.26 -0.53
N LEU A 74 -8.61 -2.01 -0.04
CA LEU A 74 -9.75 -1.11 0.00
C LEU A 74 -9.58 -0.07 -1.12
N ILE A 75 -10.66 0.27 -1.79
CA ILE A 75 -10.69 1.35 -2.79
C ILE A 75 -11.81 2.30 -2.42
N ASP A 76 -11.46 3.50 -1.98
CA ASP A 76 -12.39 4.59 -1.72
C ASP A 76 -12.68 5.37 -3.00
N PHE A 77 -13.93 5.39 -3.40
CA PHE A 77 -14.43 6.24 -4.49
C PHE A 77 -14.92 7.54 -3.90
N SER A 78 -14.25 8.61 -4.23
CA SER A 78 -14.49 9.96 -3.74
C SER A 78 -14.62 10.97 -4.87
N THR A 79 -15.01 12.20 -4.52
CA THR A 79 -14.98 13.38 -5.42
C THR A 79 -14.48 14.60 -4.64
N THR A 80 -13.99 15.60 -5.36
CA THR A 80 -13.39 16.80 -4.75
C THR A 80 -14.40 17.64 -3.92
N TRP A 81 -15.66 17.61 -4.27
CA TRP A 81 -16.75 18.35 -3.60
C TRP A 81 -17.45 17.55 -2.49
N CYS A 82 -17.14 16.26 -2.31
CA CYS A 82 -17.78 15.38 -1.34
C CYS A 82 -17.31 15.68 0.09
N GLY A 83 -18.16 16.32 0.89
CA GLY A 83 -17.84 16.66 2.28
C GLY A 83 -17.69 15.45 3.19
N TRP A 84 -18.44 14.37 2.98
CA TRP A 84 -18.31 13.13 3.74
C TRP A 84 -17.06 12.35 3.38
N CYS A 85 -16.59 12.41 2.13
CA CYS A 85 -15.33 11.84 1.71
C CYS A 85 -14.14 12.50 2.43
N LYS A 86 -14.17 13.84 2.55
CA LYS A 86 -13.15 14.60 3.30
C LYS A 86 -13.09 14.18 4.78
N LYS A 87 -14.22 13.79 5.37
CA LYS A 87 -14.25 13.26 6.76
C LYS A 87 -13.78 11.81 6.84
N LEU A 88 -14.01 11.03 5.79
CA LEU A 88 -13.59 9.62 5.75
C LEU A 88 -12.09 9.46 5.50
N HIS A 89 -11.46 10.33 4.68
CA HIS A 89 -10.05 10.21 4.32
C HIS A 89 -9.10 10.05 5.53
N PRO A 90 -9.15 10.87 6.60
CA PRO A 90 -8.27 10.68 7.75
C PRO A 90 -8.50 9.35 8.47
N ILE A 91 -9.70 8.79 8.43
CA ILE A 91 -10.01 7.46 8.97
C ILE A 91 -9.33 6.39 8.11
N LEU A 92 -9.42 6.49 6.79
CA LEU A 92 -8.77 5.56 5.87
C LEU A 92 -7.24 5.67 5.91
N GLU A 93 -6.68 6.86 6.14
CA GLU A 93 -5.25 7.03 6.41
C GLU A 93 -4.82 6.30 7.69
N GLN A 94 -5.64 6.37 8.73
CA GLN A 94 -5.38 5.60 9.96
C GLN A 94 -5.48 4.10 9.72
N VAL A 95 -6.48 3.64 8.94
CA VAL A 95 -6.60 2.23 8.52
C VAL A 95 -5.37 1.81 7.73
N ALA A 96 -4.94 2.60 6.74
CA ALA A 96 -3.76 2.31 5.94
C ALA A 96 -2.51 2.13 6.81
N LYS A 97 -2.32 3.00 7.80
CA LYS A 97 -1.21 2.91 8.74
C LYS A 97 -1.30 1.69 9.66
N GLU A 98 -2.50 1.36 10.19
CA GLU A 98 -2.69 0.24 11.12
C GLU A 98 -2.54 -1.12 10.42
N TYR A 99 -2.94 -1.20 9.15
CA TYR A 99 -2.85 -2.42 8.34
C TYR A 99 -1.71 -2.38 7.31
N GLU A 100 -0.70 -1.53 7.56
CA GLU A 100 0.49 -1.45 6.72
C GLU A 100 1.13 -2.83 6.51
N GLY A 101 1.51 -3.12 5.27
CA GLY A 101 2.05 -4.42 4.89
C GLY A 101 1.03 -5.56 4.78
N LYS A 102 -0.23 -5.37 5.18
CA LYS A 102 -1.29 -6.39 5.15
C LYS A 102 -2.41 -6.05 4.17
N VAL A 103 -2.79 -4.78 4.04
CA VAL A 103 -3.90 -4.29 3.22
C VAL A 103 -3.45 -3.04 2.47
N TYR A 104 -3.72 -2.96 1.18
CA TYR A 104 -3.58 -1.71 0.45
C TYR A 104 -4.82 -0.84 0.64
N VAL A 105 -4.64 0.46 0.83
CA VAL A 105 -5.74 1.42 0.90
C VAL A 105 -5.56 2.46 -0.19
N TYR A 106 -6.45 2.41 -1.16
CA TYR A 106 -6.45 3.29 -2.32
C TYR A 106 -7.60 4.29 -2.23
N THR A 107 -7.40 5.47 -2.76
CA THR A 107 -8.47 6.42 -3.06
C THR A 107 -8.48 6.74 -4.56
N LEU A 108 -9.65 6.91 -5.13
CA LEU A 108 -9.87 7.16 -6.54
C LEU A 108 -10.87 8.30 -6.70
N ASP A 109 -10.51 9.28 -7.52
CA ASP A 109 -11.43 10.37 -7.89
C ASP A 109 -12.38 9.88 -8.99
N ALA A 110 -13.64 9.65 -8.62
CA ALA A 110 -14.62 9.06 -9.52
C ALA A 110 -15.00 9.97 -10.71
N GLU A 111 -14.73 11.27 -10.63
CA GLU A 111 -14.94 12.21 -11.74
C GLU A 111 -13.79 12.13 -12.75
N LYS A 112 -12.57 11.85 -12.28
CA LYS A 112 -11.40 11.68 -13.15
C LYS A 112 -11.30 10.27 -13.73
N GLU A 113 -11.79 9.29 -13.00
CA GLU A 113 -11.69 7.86 -13.32
C GLU A 113 -13.08 7.20 -13.45
N PRO A 114 -13.98 7.74 -14.31
CA PRO A 114 -15.37 7.30 -14.40
C PRO A 114 -15.53 5.85 -14.88
N GLU A 115 -14.54 5.34 -15.62
CA GLU A 115 -14.53 3.96 -16.11
C GLU A 115 -14.50 2.96 -14.95
N VAL A 116 -13.63 3.18 -13.96
CA VAL A 116 -13.53 2.31 -12.79
C VAL A 116 -14.75 2.45 -11.89
N ALA A 117 -15.27 3.67 -11.71
CA ALA A 117 -16.49 3.90 -10.94
C ALA A 117 -17.70 3.17 -11.56
N ALA A 118 -17.82 3.19 -12.90
CA ALA A 118 -18.86 2.48 -13.62
C ALA A 118 -18.75 0.96 -13.52
N LEU A 119 -17.51 0.41 -13.51
CA LEU A 119 -17.25 -1.03 -13.35
C LEU A 119 -17.89 -1.60 -12.07
N PHE A 120 -17.85 -0.83 -10.97
CA PHE A 120 -18.47 -1.21 -9.69
C PHE A 120 -19.89 -0.66 -9.50
N GLY A 121 -20.43 0.05 -10.47
CA GLY A 121 -21.76 0.66 -10.37
C GLY A 121 -21.85 1.73 -9.26
N VAL A 122 -20.77 2.45 -8.98
CA VAL A 122 -20.73 3.50 -7.96
C VAL A 122 -21.63 4.66 -8.35
N ARG A 123 -22.58 5.02 -7.46
CA ARG A 123 -23.57 6.09 -7.69
C ARG A 123 -23.66 7.10 -6.55
N SER A 124 -22.94 6.89 -5.48
CA SER A 124 -22.92 7.75 -4.29
C SER A 124 -21.54 7.80 -3.67
N TYR A 125 -21.23 8.85 -2.94
CA TYR A 125 -19.92 9.07 -2.33
C TYR A 125 -20.03 9.42 -0.84
N PRO A 126 -19.08 8.91 -0.01
CA PRO A 126 -18.05 7.94 -0.36
C PRO A 126 -18.63 6.54 -0.57
N THR A 127 -18.00 5.76 -1.44
CA THR A 127 -18.23 4.32 -1.58
C THR A 127 -16.90 3.61 -1.51
N VAL A 128 -16.77 2.61 -0.63
CA VAL A 128 -15.53 1.84 -0.47
C VAL A 128 -15.76 0.40 -0.91
N ILE A 129 -14.88 -0.08 -1.78
CA ILE A 129 -14.86 -1.45 -2.28
C ILE A 129 -13.81 -2.24 -1.51
N PHE A 130 -14.19 -3.38 -0.96
CA PHE A 130 -13.30 -4.37 -0.38
C PHE A 130 -12.95 -5.40 -1.45
N CYS A 131 -11.69 -5.49 -1.81
CA CYS A 131 -11.17 -6.44 -2.78
C CYS A 131 -10.38 -7.53 -2.04
N PRO A 132 -11.00 -8.70 -1.74
CA PRO A 132 -10.31 -9.83 -1.13
C PRO A 132 -9.37 -10.50 -2.13
N MET A 133 -8.42 -11.29 -1.63
CA MET A 133 -7.51 -12.10 -2.47
C MET A 133 -8.28 -13.12 -3.31
N GLU A 134 -9.38 -13.64 -2.77
CA GLU A 134 -10.25 -14.61 -3.42
C GLU A 134 -11.72 -14.21 -3.28
N GLY A 135 -12.54 -14.57 -4.26
CA GLY A 135 -13.96 -14.28 -4.27
C GLY A 135 -14.31 -12.92 -4.88
N SER A 136 -15.51 -12.46 -4.62
CA SER A 136 -16.07 -11.25 -5.21
C SER A 136 -15.84 -10.02 -4.31
N PRO A 137 -15.65 -8.84 -4.90
CA PRO A 137 -15.56 -7.58 -4.16
C PRO A 137 -16.85 -7.34 -3.36
N ARG A 138 -16.70 -6.62 -2.23
CA ARG A 138 -17.83 -6.17 -1.41
C ARG A 138 -17.86 -4.66 -1.34
N ILE A 139 -19.06 -4.09 -1.20
CA ILE A 139 -19.29 -2.65 -1.27
C ILE A 139 -19.82 -2.15 0.07
N ALA A 140 -19.21 -1.10 0.60
CA ALA A 140 -19.75 -0.31 1.70
C ALA A 140 -20.00 1.13 1.23
N GLN A 141 -21.23 1.61 1.39
CA GLN A 141 -21.63 2.96 0.99
C GLN A 141 -21.76 3.89 2.20
N GLY A 142 -21.36 5.14 2.00
CA GLY A 142 -21.46 6.21 2.97
C GLY A 142 -20.35 6.21 4.01
N TYR A 143 -20.34 7.28 4.81
CA TYR A 143 -19.39 7.47 5.89
C TYR A 143 -19.59 6.42 7.01
N ARG A 144 -18.49 5.93 7.55
CA ARG A 144 -18.46 5.07 8.74
C ARG A 144 -17.27 5.45 9.61
N GLU A 145 -17.39 5.19 10.90
CA GLU A 145 -16.33 5.38 11.89
C GLU A 145 -15.25 4.29 11.79
N LEU A 146 -14.11 4.53 12.41
CA LEU A 146 -12.93 3.66 12.34
C LEU A 146 -13.21 2.21 12.71
N ASP A 147 -13.97 1.97 13.77
CA ASP A 147 -14.25 0.62 14.26
C ASP A 147 -15.00 -0.23 13.24
N PHE A 148 -15.90 0.37 12.45
CA PHE A 148 -16.55 -0.32 11.34
C PHE A 148 -15.52 -0.85 10.32
N TRP A 149 -14.55 -0.02 9.95
CA TRP A 149 -13.53 -0.42 8.96
C TRP A 149 -12.65 -1.55 9.48
N LYS A 150 -12.26 -1.50 10.74
CA LYS A 150 -11.47 -2.56 11.40
C LYS A 150 -12.24 -3.87 11.44
N GLU A 151 -13.50 -3.84 11.83
CA GLU A 151 -14.34 -5.03 11.88
C GLU A 151 -14.58 -5.61 10.48
N ALA A 152 -14.86 -4.76 9.50
CA ALA A 152 -15.06 -5.17 8.13
C ALA A 152 -13.78 -5.81 7.53
N ILE A 153 -12.60 -5.25 7.79
CA ILE A 153 -11.32 -5.81 7.35
C ILE A 153 -11.12 -7.20 7.97
N ARG A 154 -11.32 -7.33 9.28
CA ARG A 154 -11.23 -8.64 9.96
C ARG A 154 -12.20 -9.65 9.36
N SER A 155 -13.44 -9.26 9.18
CA SER A 155 -14.49 -10.15 8.66
C SER A 155 -14.28 -10.55 7.20
N TYR A 156 -13.85 -9.61 6.33
CA TYR A 156 -13.79 -9.86 4.87
C TYR A 156 -12.44 -10.35 4.39
N PHE A 157 -11.36 -10.02 5.10
CA PHE A 157 -10.01 -10.42 4.73
C PHE A 157 -9.41 -11.48 5.66
N GLY A 158 -10.07 -11.79 6.80
CA GLY A 158 -9.59 -12.78 7.76
C GLY A 158 -8.36 -12.34 8.55
N LEU A 159 -8.22 -11.03 8.84
CA LEU A 159 -7.05 -10.40 9.49
C LEU A 159 -7.32 -10.07 10.96
#